data_670b44a3b85cdfa6625a13f267a5c233
#
_entry.id   670b44a3b85cdfa6625a13f267a5c233
#
_cell.length_a   1.000
_cell.length_b   1.000
_cell.length_c   1.000
_cell.angle_alpha   90.00
_cell.angle_beta   90.00
_cell.angle_gamma   90.00
#
_symmetry.space_group_name_H-M   'P 1'
#
loop_
_entity.id
_entity.type
_entity.pdbx_description
1 polymer ?
#
loop_
_entity_poly.entity_id
_entity_poly.type
_entity_poly.pdbx_seq_one_letter_code
_entity_poly.pdbx_strand_id
1 'polypeptide(L)'
;MGFYTQYPVSRGSVHIKSAEDPYAAPDLNPGFLREYALHHCIFFKYSHAMINSEADVATLSLGYKKSREIARRMGIYRGEFSPGHPSFPAGGDALCKDHSTHIDIAAPDIAYSAEDEKALETFIRNRGKHILPTPVR
;
A
#
# COMPACT_ATOMS: atom_id res chain seq x y z
N MET A 1 -3.46 12.93 3.80
CA MET A 1 -3.83 12.80 2.38
C MET A 1 -4.00 11.33 2.07
N GLY A 2 -5.07 10.92 1.39
CA GLY A 2 -5.32 9.53 0.99
C GLY A 2 -5.05 9.34 -0.50
N PHE A 3 -4.59 8.17 -0.89
CA PHE A 3 -4.39 7.77 -2.28
C PHE A 3 -4.72 6.28 -2.45
N TYR A 4 -5.13 5.89 -3.65
CA TYR A 4 -5.50 4.51 -3.97
C TYR A 4 -5.23 4.21 -5.44
N THR A 5 -5.13 2.93 -5.78
CA THR A 5 -5.05 2.48 -7.17
C THR A 5 -6.46 2.36 -7.74
N GLN A 6 -6.74 3.04 -8.82
CA GLN A 6 -8.05 2.97 -9.50
C GLN A 6 -8.22 1.66 -10.26
N TYR A 7 -7.15 1.13 -10.83
CA TYR A 7 -7.12 -0.11 -11.60
C TYR A 7 -6.06 -1.07 -11.04
N PRO A 8 -6.34 -1.72 -9.88
CA PRO A 8 -5.39 -2.66 -9.31
C PRO A 8 -5.29 -3.91 -10.18
N VAL A 9 -4.09 -4.47 -10.26
CA VAL A 9 -3.84 -5.75 -10.90
C VAL A 9 -4.15 -6.91 -9.94
N SER A 10 -3.99 -6.67 -8.64
CA SER A 10 -4.34 -7.62 -7.58
C SER A 10 -5.82 -7.98 -7.60
N ARG A 11 -6.12 -9.28 -7.45
CA ARG A 11 -7.49 -9.80 -7.44
C ARG A 11 -7.72 -10.65 -6.22
N GLY A 12 -8.92 -10.56 -5.68
CA GLY A 12 -9.40 -11.40 -4.60
C GLY A 12 -10.44 -12.42 -5.07
N SER A 13 -10.99 -13.16 -4.11
CA SER A 13 -12.06 -14.13 -4.33
C SER A 13 -13.11 -14.05 -3.22
N VAL A 14 -14.35 -14.39 -3.57
CA VAL A 14 -15.47 -14.56 -2.64
C VAL A 14 -16.09 -15.90 -2.94
N HIS A 15 -16.21 -16.75 -1.93
CA HIS A 15 -16.81 -18.08 -2.05
C HIS A 15 -17.89 -18.28 -0.99
N ILE A 16 -18.92 -19.04 -1.33
CA ILE A 16 -19.94 -19.53 -0.40
C ILE A 16 -19.30 -20.67 0.39
N LYS A 17 -19.37 -20.61 1.73
CA LYS A 17 -18.83 -21.67 2.61
C LYS A 17 -19.71 -22.92 2.68
N SER A 18 -21.02 -22.74 2.63
CA SER A 18 -21.99 -23.82 2.74
C SER A 18 -23.17 -23.57 1.79
N ALA A 19 -23.62 -24.60 1.11
CA ALA A 19 -24.84 -24.56 0.33
C ALA A 19 -26.10 -24.79 1.20
N GLU A 20 -25.91 -25.32 2.41
CA GLU A 20 -26.99 -25.72 3.31
C GLU A 20 -27.31 -24.63 4.34
N ASP A 21 -26.35 -23.73 4.64
CA ASP A 21 -26.54 -22.65 5.57
C ASP A 21 -26.50 -21.28 4.87
N PRO A 22 -27.67 -20.68 4.58
CA PRO A 22 -27.74 -19.37 3.92
C PRO A 22 -27.23 -18.20 4.78
N TYR A 23 -27.05 -18.40 6.09
CA TYR A 23 -26.51 -17.40 7.01
C TYR A 23 -25.01 -17.54 7.25
N ALA A 24 -24.37 -18.57 6.71
CA ALA A 24 -22.92 -18.72 6.80
C ALA A 24 -22.22 -17.52 6.15
N ALA A 25 -21.32 -16.87 6.88
CA ALA A 25 -20.53 -15.78 6.34
C ALA A 25 -19.70 -16.26 5.14
N PRO A 26 -19.70 -15.53 4.01
CA PRO A 26 -18.91 -15.90 2.85
C PRO A 26 -17.41 -15.92 3.18
N ASP A 27 -16.67 -16.76 2.48
CA ASP A 27 -15.20 -16.74 2.51
C ASP A 27 -14.70 -15.61 1.61
N LEU A 28 -14.30 -14.52 2.23
CA LEU A 28 -13.80 -13.32 1.55
C LEU A 28 -12.29 -13.28 1.63
N ASN A 29 -11.64 -13.41 0.50
CA ASN A 29 -10.21 -13.18 0.36
C ASN A 29 -9.97 -12.00 -0.59
N PRO A 30 -9.70 -10.80 -0.09
CA PRO A 30 -9.53 -9.62 -0.93
C PRO A 30 -8.26 -9.65 -1.78
N GLY A 31 -7.27 -10.50 -1.43
CA GLY A 31 -6.05 -10.68 -2.23
C GLY A 31 -5.18 -9.42 -2.36
N PHE A 32 -5.28 -8.46 -1.42
CA PHE A 32 -4.53 -7.22 -1.50
C PHE A 32 -3.03 -7.47 -1.53
N LEU A 33 -2.35 -6.95 -2.56
CA LEU A 33 -0.89 -6.95 -2.72
C LEU A 33 -0.25 -8.34 -2.52
N ARG A 34 -0.96 -9.41 -2.82
CA ARG A 34 -0.42 -10.77 -2.75
C ARG A 34 0.17 -11.17 -4.08
N GLU A 35 1.39 -11.65 -4.06
CA GLU A 35 1.98 -12.47 -5.09
C GLU A 35 1.47 -13.91 -4.96
N TYR A 36 0.79 -14.41 -5.97
CA TYR A 36 0.63 -15.85 -6.13
C TYR A 36 1.76 -16.34 -7.02
N ALA A 37 2.75 -16.98 -6.40
CA ALA A 37 3.78 -17.68 -7.13
C ALA A 37 3.11 -18.74 -8.05
N LEU A 38 3.40 -18.62 -9.33
CA LEU A 38 3.04 -19.61 -10.34
C LEU A 38 3.84 -20.89 -10.12
N HIS A 39 3.47 -21.69 -9.13
CA HIS A 39 3.90 -23.07 -9.10
C HIS A 39 2.71 -23.99 -9.41
N HIS A 40 2.72 -24.54 -10.61
CA HIS A 40 1.98 -25.73 -10.98
C HIS A 40 0.47 -25.60 -11.21
N CYS A 41 0.04 -24.90 -12.24
CA CYS A 41 -1.31 -25.13 -12.77
C CYS A 41 -1.35 -25.17 -14.29
N ILE A 42 -0.77 -26.23 -14.87
CA ILE A 42 -0.97 -26.58 -16.30
C ILE A 42 -2.40 -27.10 -16.56
N PHE A 43 -3.20 -27.36 -15.53
CA PHE A 43 -4.47 -28.07 -15.69
C PHE A 43 -5.76 -27.30 -15.35
N PHE A 44 -5.68 -26.05 -14.88
CA PHE A 44 -6.90 -25.28 -14.62
C PHE A 44 -6.94 -23.99 -15.46
N LYS A 45 -7.62 -24.09 -16.59
CA LYS A 45 -7.81 -23.05 -17.61
C LYS A 45 -8.67 -21.84 -17.15
N TYR A 46 -9.00 -21.74 -15.87
CA TYR A 46 -9.85 -20.70 -15.29
C TYR A 46 -9.34 -20.12 -13.97
N SER A 47 -8.07 -20.29 -13.66
CA SER A 47 -7.50 -19.63 -12.49
C SER A 47 -6.97 -18.26 -12.87
N HIS A 48 -7.79 -17.23 -12.70
CA HIS A 48 -7.49 -15.83 -13.00
C HIS A 48 -6.64 -15.18 -11.92
N ALA A 49 -5.63 -15.82 -11.45
CA ALA A 49 -4.77 -15.29 -10.41
C ALA A 49 -3.38 -14.96 -10.94
N MET A 50 -3.34 -14.14 -11.96
CA MET A 50 -2.07 -13.54 -12.38
C MET A 50 -1.95 -12.19 -11.69
N ILE A 51 -1.38 -12.19 -10.52
CA ILE A 51 -1.27 -10.98 -9.73
C ILE A 51 0.18 -10.57 -9.70
N ASN A 52 0.51 -9.55 -10.44
CA ASN A 52 1.76 -8.84 -10.27
C ASN A 52 1.55 -7.77 -9.19
N SER A 53 1.71 -8.16 -7.93
CA SER A 53 1.62 -7.27 -6.78
C SER A 53 2.67 -6.15 -6.82
N GLU A 54 3.76 -6.33 -7.55
CA GLU A 54 4.81 -5.34 -7.72
C GLU A 54 4.30 -4.07 -8.42
N ALA A 55 3.46 -4.22 -9.45
CA ALA A 55 2.90 -3.07 -10.15
C ALA A 55 1.99 -2.23 -9.25
N ASP A 56 1.17 -2.89 -8.43
CA ASP A 56 0.29 -2.20 -7.48
C ASP A 56 1.11 -1.52 -6.37
N VAL A 57 2.15 -2.19 -5.87
CA VAL A 57 3.06 -1.62 -4.86
C VAL A 57 3.81 -0.42 -5.44
N ALA A 58 4.33 -0.51 -6.68
CA ALA A 58 5.00 0.60 -7.34
C ALA A 58 4.08 1.81 -7.51
N THR A 59 2.83 1.58 -7.91
CA THR A 59 1.82 2.64 -8.05
C THR A 59 1.52 3.30 -6.70
N LEU A 60 1.35 2.52 -5.64
CA LEU A 60 1.10 3.04 -4.29
C LEU A 60 2.32 3.77 -3.73
N SER A 61 3.54 3.27 -4.00
CA SER A 61 4.79 3.93 -3.62
C SER A 61 4.92 5.30 -4.29
N LEU A 62 4.62 5.39 -5.59
CA LEU A 62 4.59 6.66 -6.30
C LEU A 62 3.54 7.61 -5.70
N GLY A 63 2.34 7.09 -5.43
CA GLY A 63 1.27 7.85 -4.78
C GLY A 63 1.70 8.41 -3.43
N TYR A 64 2.35 7.61 -2.59
CA TYR A 64 2.90 8.04 -1.31
C TYR A 64 3.91 9.18 -1.48
N LYS A 65 4.93 9.00 -2.35
CA LYS A 65 5.97 10.00 -2.59
C LYS A 65 5.38 11.31 -3.09
N LYS A 66 4.51 11.27 -4.08
CA LYS A 66 3.89 12.49 -4.63
C LYS A 66 2.96 13.17 -3.63
N SER A 67 2.18 12.43 -2.86
CA SER A 67 1.33 12.99 -1.80
C SER A 67 2.15 13.70 -0.72
N ARG A 68 3.29 13.11 -0.34
CA ARG A 68 4.22 13.69 0.62
C ARG A 68 4.81 15.01 0.10
N GLU A 69 5.26 15.03 -1.17
CA GLU A 69 5.82 16.23 -1.78
C GLU A 69 4.80 17.37 -1.91
N ILE A 70 3.57 17.05 -2.27
CA ILE A 70 2.49 18.03 -2.31
C ILE A 70 2.25 18.60 -0.91
N ALA A 71 2.13 17.74 0.11
CA ALA A 71 1.86 18.16 1.47
C ALA A 71 2.96 19.08 2.01
N ARG A 72 4.24 18.77 1.77
CA ARG A 72 5.38 19.57 2.23
C ARG A 72 5.43 20.98 1.62
N ARG A 73 4.86 21.17 0.42
CA ARG A 73 4.80 22.45 -0.28
C ARG A 73 3.56 23.27 0.03
N MET A 74 2.61 22.73 0.79
CA MET A 74 1.41 23.46 1.18
C MET A 74 1.73 24.51 2.26
N GLY A 75 1.22 25.71 2.15
CA GLY A 75 1.44 26.80 3.13
C GLY A 75 0.94 26.49 4.56
N ILE A 76 0.04 25.51 4.69
CA ILE A 76 -0.47 25.02 5.98
C ILE A 76 0.40 23.91 6.60
N TYR A 77 1.46 23.46 5.91
CA TYR A 77 2.33 22.40 6.41
C TYR A 77 3.00 22.80 7.75
N ARG A 78 3.01 21.86 8.69
CA ARG A 78 3.58 22.05 10.04
C ARG A 78 4.44 20.87 10.50
N GLY A 79 4.87 20.01 9.58
CA GLY A 79 5.66 18.84 9.88
C GLY A 79 4.94 17.53 9.55
N GLU A 80 5.61 16.43 9.78
CA GLU A 80 5.14 15.07 9.47
C GLU A 80 4.85 14.30 10.76
N PHE A 81 3.71 13.61 10.79
CA PHE A 81 3.37 12.72 11.90
C PHE A 81 4.08 11.38 11.72
N SER A 82 5.25 11.21 12.33
CA SER A 82 6.12 10.03 12.16
C SER A 82 5.41 8.68 12.25
N PRO A 83 4.44 8.43 13.16
CA PRO A 83 3.73 7.15 13.20
C PRO A 83 2.87 6.86 11.96
N GLY A 84 2.60 7.87 11.15
CA GLY A 84 1.87 7.77 9.87
C GLY A 84 2.76 7.42 8.67
N HIS A 85 4.06 7.34 8.86
CA HIS A 85 5.07 7.11 7.83
C HIS A 85 5.82 5.78 8.01
N PRO A 86 6.51 5.29 6.96
CA PRO A 86 7.45 4.18 7.11
C PRO A 86 8.57 4.51 8.11
N SER A 87 9.10 3.48 8.75
CA SER A 87 10.30 3.61 9.59
C SER A 87 11.53 3.69 8.67
N PHE A 88 11.82 4.89 8.20
CA PHE A 88 13.00 5.13 7.37
C PHE A 88 14.30 5.02 8.16
N PRO A 89 15.41 4.58 7.54
CA PRO A 89 16.71 4.56 8.17
C PRO A 89 17.16 5.94 8.65
N ALA A 90 17.90 5.95 9.76
CA ALA A 90 18.41 7.20 10.32
C ALA A 90 19.46 7.84 9.37
N GLY A 91 19.39 9.16 9.22
CA GLY A 91 20.34 9.93 8.41
C GLY A 91 19.99 10.06 6.94
N GLY A 92 18.93 9.40 6.44
CA GLY A 92 18.44 9.56 5.08
C GLY A 92 17.58 10.82 4.89
N ASP A 93 17.47 11.27 3.64
CA ASP A 93 16.59 12.40 3.29
C ASP A 93 15.10 12.08 3.43
N ALA A 94 14.75 10.80 3.34
CA ALA A 94 13.40 10.30 3.51
C ALA A 94 12.90 10.33 4.96
N LEU A 95 13.79 10.50 5.94
CA LEU A 95 13.41 10.57 7.35
C LEU A 95 12.41 11.73 7.58
N CYS A 96 11.38 11.48 8.40
CA CYS A 96 10.43 12.51 8.79
C CYS A 96 11.15 13.61 9.56
N LYS A 97 11.07 14.82 9.07
CA LYS A 97 11.70 16.00 9.70
C LYS A 97 10.58 16.92 10.19
N ASP A 98 10.69 17.38 11.42
CA ASP A 98 9.85 18.44 11.94
C ASP A 98 10.28 19.76 11.33
N HIS A 99 9.60 20.18 10.28
CA HIS A 99 9.77 21.50 9.71
C HIS A 99 8.62 22.39 10.16
N SER A 100 8.95 23.51 10.79
CA SER A 100 7.95 24.50 11.21
C SER A 100 7.36 25.28 10.02
N THR A 101 8.00 25.23 8.86
CA THR A 101 7.64 25.96 7.65
C THR A 101 7.50 25.04 6.45
N HIS A 102 6.65 25.43 5.49
CA HIS A 102 6.55 24.74 4.21
C HIS A 102 7.84 24.90 3.41
N ILE A 103 8.06 23.98 2.49
CA ILE A 103 9.20 23.99 1.58
C ILE A 103 8.82 24.74 0.32
N ASP A 104 9.78 25.45 -0.27
CA ASP A 104 9.60 26.15 -1.55
C ASP A 104 9.10 25.19 -2.65
N ILE A 105 8.24 25.70 -3.54
CA ILE A 105 7.68 24.91 -4.64
C ILE A 105 8.79 24.42 -5.59
N ALA A 106 9.83 25.19 -5.76
CA ALA A 106 10.98 24.85 -6.62
C ALA A 106 12.02 23.95 -5.94
N ALA A 107 11.87 23.65 -4.63
CA ALA A 107 12.79 22.76 -3.94
C ALA A 107 12.79 21.35 -4.54
N PRO A 108 13.94 20.66 -4.57
CA PRO A 108 14.02 19.30 -5.10
C PRO A 108 13.15 18.33 -4.28
N ASP A 109 12.63 17.32 -4.96
CA ASP A 109 11.92 16.21 -4.32
C ASP A 109 12.87 15.42 -3.40
N ILE A 110 12.31 14.76 -2.37
CA ILE A 110 13.08 13.87 -1.49
C ILE A 110 13.72 12.74 -2.32
N ALA A 111 15.03 12.53 -2.12
CA ALA A 111 15.72 11.39 -2.65
C ALA A 111 15.49 10.17 -1.74
N TYR A 112 15.04 9.06 -2.31
CA TYR A 112 14.83 7.80 -1.60
C TYR A 112 15.94 6.82 -1.95
N SER A 113 16.64 6.32 -0.95
CA SER A 113 17.62 5.25 -1.10
C SER A 113 16.95 3.89 -1.36
N ALA A 114 17.72 2.88 -1.73
CA ALA A 114 17.21 1.51 -1.88
C ALA A 114 16.63 0.95 -0.56
N GLU A 115 17.19 1.36 0.57
CA GLU A 115 16.69 0.97 1.90
C GLU A 115 15.37 1.67 2.22
N ASP A 116 15.22 2.94 1.84
CA ASP A 116 13.97 3.68 1.99
C ASP A 116 12.84 3.08 1.14
N GLU A 117 13.16 2.65 -0.09
CA GLU A 117 12.20 1.96 -0.96
C GLU A 117 11.70 0.67 -0.34
N LYS A 118 12.60 -0.12 0.25
CA LYS A 118 12.25 -1.37 0.94
C LYS A 118 11.40 -1.12 2.19
N ALA A 119 11.72 -0.07 2.95
CA ALA A 119 10.92 0.34 4.11
C ALA A 119 9.51 0.77 3.69
N LEU A 120 9.41 1.54 2.59
CA LEU A 120 8.14 1.99 2.03
C LEU A 120 7.31 0.81 1.51
N GLU A 121 7.90 -0.12 0.78
CA GLU A 121 7.22 -1.34 0.33
C GLU A 121 6.66 -2.14 1.51
N THR A 122 7.47 -2.37 2.53
CA THR A 122 7.06 -3.08 3.75
C THR A 122 5.88 -2.38 4.43
N PHE A 123 5.92 -1.07 4.51
CA PHE A 123 4.84 -0.26 5.08
C PHE A 123 3.54 -0.39 4.29
N ILE A 124 3.60 -0.29 2.96
CA ILE A 124 2.44 -0.43 2.07
C ILE A 124 1.82 -1.82 2.21
N ARG A 125 2.63 -2.88 2.17
CA ARG A 125 2.16 -4.26 2.31
C ARG A 125 1.51 -4.53 3.66
N ASN A 126 2.00 -3.93 4.73
CA ASN A 126 1.45 -4.07 6.07
C ASN A 126 0.15 -3.28 6.26
N ARG A 127 0.08 -2.05 5.75
CA ARG A 127 -1.13 -1.21 5.86
C ARG A 127 -2.31 -1.77 5.07
N GLY A 128 -2.09 -2.39 3.94
CA GLY A 128 -3.13 -3.05 3.15
C GLY A 128 -3.86 -4.18 3.90
N LYS A 129 -3.26 -4.74 4.96
CA LYS A 129 -3.88 -5.79 5.79
C LYS A 129 -4.90 -5.26 6.80
N HIS A 130 -4.86 -3.98 7.13
CA HIS A 130 -5.68 -3.38 8.20
C HIS A 130 -7.00 -2.77 7.74
N ILE A 131 -7.33 -2.88 6.45
CA ILE A 131 -8.59 -2.31 5.91
C ILE A 131 -9.79 -3.23 6.13
N LEU A 132 -9.56 -4.48 6.53
CA LEU A 132 -10.66 -5.37 6.88
C LEU A 132 -11.09 -5.15 8.33
N PRO A 133 -12.37 -4.87 8.60
CA PRO A 133 -12.85 -4.87 9.98
C PRO A 133 -12.63 -6.27 10.57
N THR A 134 -11.99 -6.32 11.74
CA THR A 134 -11.97 -7.53 12.57
C THR A 134 -13.42 -7.99 12.73
N PRO A 135 -13.74 -9.27 12.49
CA PRO A 135 -15.08 -9.77 12.78
C PRO A 135 -15.36 -9.53 14.26
N VAL A 136 -16.38 -8.72 14.51
CA VAL A 136 -16.94 -8.56 15.86
C VAL A 136 -17.46 -9.92 16.27
N ARG A 137 -16.88 -10.48 17.35
CA ARG A 137 -17.37 -11.71 17.98
C ARG A 137 -18.68 -11.46 18.68
#